data_dbe36c7563396da0ab0d3a3924e2b046
#
_entry.id   dbe36c7563396da0ab0d3a3924e2b046
#
_cell.length_a   1.000
_cell.length_b   1.000
_cell.length_c   1.000
_cell.angle_alpha   90.00
_cell.angle_beta   90.00
_cell.angle_gamma   90.00
#
_symmetry.space_group_name_H-M   'P 1'
#
loop_
_entity.id
_entity.type
_entity.pdbx_description
1 polymer ?
#
loop_
_entity_poly.entity_id
_entity_poly.type
_entity_poly.pdbx_seq_one_letter_code
_entity_poly.pdbx_strand_id
1 'polypeptide(L)'
;RPLMRKVFLFGALLLAAPLFTALAAQAQDGIGSLIDSRVVFPASASQGPVVVGKVPAGSRVQSAGRQLRVSGYGSVVFGIGRDEKGPLRVQVQRPDGGSETATIAVTPRDWPTERVNGVPPKTVNPPPAIAERIKREQAQVTAARARDDDRTDFTQTFIWPVQGRISGRFGNARVYNGQPGAGHSGMDI
;
A
#
# COMPACT_ATOMS: atom_id res chain seq x y z
N ARG A 1 -16.24 59.55 68.98
CA ARG A 1 -16.52 58.29 68.24
C ARG A 1 -15.54 58.19 67.09
N PRO A 2 -14.60 57.25 67.11
CA PRO A 2 -13.65 57.08 66.01
C PRO A 2 -14.20 56.07 64.98
N LEU A 3 -14.02 56.43 63.69
CA LEU A 3 -14.24 55.60 62.54
C LEU A 3 -13.14 54.51 62.41
N MET A 4 -13.52 53.26 62.39
CA MET A 4 -12.63 52.16 62.02
C MET A 4 -12.43 52.12 60.50
N ARG A 5 -11.19 52.31 60.05
CA ARG A 5 -10.75 52.01 58.66
C ARG A 5 -10.46 50.54 58.55
N LYS A 6 -11.22 49.84 57.72
CA LYS A 6 -10.90 48.48 57.28
C LYS A 6 -9.83 48.55 56.18
N VAL A 7 -8.69 47.98 56.44
CA VAL A 7 -7.63 47.73 55.48
C VAL A 7 -7.92 46.40 54.76
N PHE A 8 -8.20 46.45 53.44
CA PHE A 8 -8.29 45.26 52.61
C PHE A 8 -6.85 44.95 52.15
N LEU A 9 -6.28 43.83 52.58
CA LEU A 9 -5.11 43.22 51.97
C LEU A 9 -5.57 42.49 50.69
N PHE A 10 -5.14 43.02 49.55
CA PHE A 10 -5.21 42.25 48.29
C PHE A 10 -4.00 41.32 48.22
N GLY A 11 -4.20 40.02 48.39
CA GLY A 11 -3.23 39.02 48.11
C GLY A 11 -2.97 38.90 46.64
N ALA A 12 -1.74 39.14 46.22
CA ALA A 12 -1.29 38.88 44.83
C ALA A 12 -1.23 37.36 44.63
N LEU A 13 -2.17 36.82 43.84
CA LEU A 13 -2.12 35.46 43.32
C LEU A 13 -1.18 35.45 42.12
N LEU A 14 0.04 34.94 42.34
CA LEU A 14 1.01 34.71 41.28
C LEU A 14 0.46 33.59 40.32
N LEU A 15 0.12 34.01 39.11
CA LEU A 15 -0.09 33.12 37.97
C LEU A 15 1.24 32.47 37.57
N ALA A 16 1.52 31.28 38.06
CA ALA A 16 2.61 30.43 37.60
C ALA A 16 2.02 29.19 36.91
N ALA A 17 1.47 29.36 35.70
CA ALA A 17 1.23 28.25 34.80
C ALA A 17 0.98 28.79 33.37
N PRO A 18 1.97 28.81 32.52
CA PRO A 18 1.85 28.17 31.22
C PRO A 18 3.13 27.56 30.64
N LEU A 19 4.23 27.41 31.43
CA LEU A 19 5.47 26.87 30.84
C LEU A 19 5.44 25.34 30.59
N PHE A 20 4.67 24.57 31.36
CA PHE A 20 4.65 23.11 31.21
C PHE A 20 3.83 22.61 30.02
N THR A 21 2.81 23.34 29.59
CA THR A 21 1.96 22.96 28.46
C THR A 21 2.64 23.20 27.10
N ALA A 22 3.47 24.23 26.99
CA ALA A 22 4.20 24.54 25.77
C ALA A 22 5.31 23.51 25.45
N LEU A 23 5.98 22.99 26.48
CA LEU A 23 7.05 22.00 26.31
C LEU A 23 6.49 20.61 25.89
N ALA A 24 5.32 20.25 26.37
CA ALA A 24 4.64 19.00 25.97
C ALA A 24 4.11 19.05 24.52
N ALA A 25 3.59 20.20 24.08
CA ALA A 25 3.14 20.39 22.71
C ALA A 25 4.32 20.34 21.71
N GLN A 26 5.44 20.97 22.03
CA GLN A 26 6.65 20.93 21.20
C GLN A 26 7.26 19.53 21.10
N ALA A 27 7.19 18.73 22.17
CA ALA A 27 7.65 17.34 22.16
C ALA A 27 6.79 16.45 21.28
N GLN A 28 5.47 16.67 21.24
CA GLN A 28 4.54 15.91 20.38
C GLN A 28 4.73 16.27 18.90
N ASP A 29 4.92 17.54 18.57
CA ASP A 29 5.21 17.98 17.21
C ASP A 29 6.58 17.46 16.73
N GLY A 30 7.57 17.40 17.59
CA GLY A 30 8.88 16.85 17.26
C GLY A 30 8.87 15.34 17.00
N ILE A 31 8.11 14.57 17.76
CA ILE A 31 7.96 13.13 17.56
C ILE A 31 7.14 12.84 16.28
N GLY A 32 6.05 13.56 16.04
CA GLY A 32 5.27 13.48 14.81
C GLY A 32 6.13 13.78 13.57
N SER A 33 6.93 14.83 13.62
CA SER A 33 7.86 15.21 12.54
C SER A 33 8.94 14.15 12.30
N LEU A 34 9.47 13.52 13.34
CA LEU A 34 10.47 12.46 13.22
C LEU A 34 9.90 11.17 12.60
N ILE A 35 8.64 10.85 12.88
CA ILE A 35 7.95 9.69 12.28
C ILE A 35 7.65 9.98 10.81
N ASP A 36 7.23 11.18 10.46
CA ASP A 36 6.95 11.60 9.08
C ASP A 36 8.21 11.74 8.20
N SER A 37 9.40 11.82 8.80
CA SER A 37 10.66 11.91 8.05
C SER A 37 11.28 10.56 7.68
N ARG A 38 10.72 9.44 8.14
CA ARG A 38 11.29 8.11 7.94
C ARG A 38 10.83 7.45 6.64
N VAL A 39 11.77 6.71 6.04
CA VAL A 39 11.46 5.73 4.98
C VAL A 39 11.30 4.37 5.63
N VAL A 40 10.10 3.78 5.52
CA VAL A 40 9.76 2.50 6.14
C VAL A 40 9.17 1.57 5.09
N PHE A 41 9.87 0.47 4.84
CA PHE A 41 9.39 -0.67 4.04
C PHE A 41 9.70 -1.96 4.80
N PRO A 42 9.00 -3.06 4.53
CA PRO A 42 9.37 -4.35 5.11
C PRO A 42 10.75 -4.77 4.64
N ALA A 43 11.56 -5.35 5.53
CA ALA A 43 12.88 -5.87 5.17
C ALA A 43 12.80 -7.08 4.23
N SER A 44 11.71 -7.84 4.28
CA SER A 44 11.47 -8.99 3.41
C SER A 44 9.99 -9.18 3.13
N ALA A 45 9.68 -9.83 2.02
CA ALA A 45 8.34 -10.28 1.64
C ALA A 45 8.43 -11.51 0.75
N SER A 46 7.40 -12.33 0.69
CA SER A 46 7.34 -13.44 -0.28
C SER A 46 6.94 -12.93 -1.68
N GLN A 47 6.97 -13.79 -2.68
CA GLN A 47 6.33 -13.53 -3.97
C GLN A 47 4.81 -13.38 -3.81
N GLY A 48 4.20 -12.43 -4.52
CA GLY A 48 2.76 -12.28 -4.69
C GLY A 48 2.01 -11.31 -3.76
N PRO A 49 2.51 -10.82 -2.62
CA PRO A 49 1.77 -9.90 -1.76
C PRO A 49 1.79 -8.46 -2.26
N VAL A 50 0.92 -7.67 -1.65
CA VAL A 50 0.98 -6.21 -1.69
C VAL A 50 1.92 -5.73 -0.59
N VAL A 51 2.78 -4.78 -0.93
CA VAL A 51 3.64 -4.04 0.00
C VAL A 51 3.05 -2.66 0.21
N VAL A 52 2.94 -2.27 1.46
CA VAL A 52 2.63 -0.89 1.86
C VAL A 52 3.85 -0.34 2.56
N GLY A 53 4.33 0.81 2.11
CA GLY A 53 5.44 1.54 2.70
C GLY A 53 5.05 2.94 3.14
N LYS A 54 5.93 3.57 3.90
CA LYS A 54 5.82 4.94 4.35
C LYS A 54 7.09 5.71 3.97
N VAL A 55 6.92 6.90 3.43
CA VAL A 55 7.98 7.84 3.09
C VAL A 55 7.57 9.25 3.50
N PRO A 56 8.46 10.22 3.60
CA PRO A 56 8.10 11.62 3.79
C PRO A 56 7.11 12.08 2.72
N ALA A 57 6.08 12.82 3.10
CA ALA A 57 5.12 13.38 2.16
C ALA A 57 5.84 14.24 1.09
N GLY A 58 5.40 14.18 -0.16
CA GLY A 58 6.05 14.87 -1.27
C GLY A 58 7.31 14.18 -1.83
N SER A 59 7.73 13.03 -1.29
CA SER A 59 8.81 12.23 -1.87
C SER A 59 8.45 11.69 -3.25
N ARG A 60 9.48 11.42 -4.06
CA ARG A 60 9.38 10.64 -5.29
C ARG A 60 9.89 9.24 -5.03
N VAL A 61 9.10 8.24 -5.41
CA VAL A 61 9.44 6.83 -5.16
C VAL A 61 9.48 6.07 -6.48
N GLN A 62 10.54 5.30 -6.68
CA GLN A 62 10.69 4.45 -7.85
C GLN A 62 11.09 3.03 -7.46
N SER A 63 10.51 2.04 -8.10
CA SER A 63 10.90 0.64 -7.96
C SER A 63 10.73 -0.10 -9.29
N ALA A 64 11.67 -0.98 -9.62
CA ALA A 64 11.68 -1.77 -10.87
C ALA A 64 11.43 -0.91 -12.13
N GLY A 65 12.03 0.29 -12.21
CA GLY A 65 11.87 1.23 -13.32
C GLY A 65 10.51 1.95 -13.39
N ARG A 66 9.64 1.76 -12.41
CA ARG A 66 8.32 2.39 -12.34
C ARG A 66 8.28 3.47 -11.27
N GLN A 67 7.74 4.63 -11.64
CA GLN A 67 7.37 5.66 -10.66
C GLN A 67 6.15 5.16 -9.88
N LEU A 68 6.24 5.22 -8.55
CA LEU A 68 5.14 4.86 -7.66
C LEU A 68 4.45 6.11 -7.13
N ARG A 69 3.13 6.04 -7.00
CA ARG A 69 2.36 7.12 -6.38
C ARG A 69 2.64 7.17 -4.88
N VAL A 70 2.83 8.39 -4.39
CA VAL A 70 2.94 8.69 -2.96
C VAL A 70 1.68 9.47 -2.57
N SER A 71 0.94 9.00 -1.57
CA SER A 71 -0.22 9.72 -1.06
C SER A 71 0.18 11.01 -0.35
N GLY A 72 -0.77 11.92 -0.13
CA GLY A 72 -0.53 13.15 0.64
C GLY A 72 0.01 12.91 2.05
N TYR A 73 -0.19 11.69 2.59
CA TYR A 73 0.33 11.26 3.89
C TYR A 73 1.62 10.44 3.78
N GLY A 74 2.24 10.33 2.60
CA GLY A 74 3.48 9.58 2.40
C GLY A 74 3.30 8.06 2.33
N SER A 75 2.09 7.54 2.11
CA SER A 75 1.88 6.11 1.91
C SER A 75 2.15 5.72 0.46
N VAL A 76 2.82 4.59 0.28
CA VAL A 76 3.16 4.00 -1.02
C VAL A 76 2.67 2.55 -1.04
N VAL A 77 2.07 2.12 -2.15
CA VAL A 77 1.59 0.74 -2.32
C VAL A 77 2.03 0.18 -3.66
N PHE A 78 2.49 -1.07 -3.66
CA PHE A 78 2.81 -1.81 -4.89
C PHE A 78 2.74 -3.32 -4.64
N GLY A 79 2.59 -4.08 -5.71
CA GLY A 79 2.58 -5.54 -5.65
C GLY A 79 3.95 -6.14 -5.99
N ILE A 80 4.31 -7.23 -5.31
CA ILE A 80 5.44 -8.08 -5.70
C ILE A 80 4.93 -9.12 -6.71
N GLY A 81 5.59 -9.21 -7.85
CA GLY A 81 5.23 -10.16 -8.88
C GLY A 81 5.29 -11.61 -8.41
N ARG A 82 4.47 -12.48 -9.05
CA ARG A 82 4.49 -13.93 -8.81
C ARG A 82 5.86 -14.56 -9.04
N ASP A 83 6.57 -14.09 -10.06
CA ASP A 83 7.85 -14.65 -10.48
C ASP A 83 9.04 -13.70 -10.17
N GLU A 84 8.83 -12.75 -9.24
CA GLU A 84 9.86 -11.81 -8.82
C GLU A 84 11.03 -12.56 -8.15
N LYS A 85 12.23 -12.26 -8.59
CA LYS A 85 13.45 -12.93 -8.11
C LYS A 85 14.29 -12.04 -7.19
N GLY A 86 13.78 -10.90 -6.76
CA GLY A 86 14.40 -9.96 -5.84
C GLY A 86 15.91 -10.00 -5.67
N PRO A 87 16.47 -9.16 -4.81
CA PRO A 87 15.76 -8.20 -3.95
C PRO A 87 15.19 -7.02 -4.74
N LEU A 88 14.07 -6.51 -4.27
CA LEU A 88 13.49 -5.27 -4.80
C LEU A 88 14.17 -4.06 -4.17
N ARG A 89 14.58 -3.11 -5.00
CA ARG A 89 15.12 -1.83 -4.56
C ARG A 89 14.05 -0.75 -4.74
N VAL A 90 13.75 -0.05 -3.65
CA VAL A 90 12.84 1.08 -3.64
C VAL A 90 13.66 2.34 -3.42
N GLN A 91 13.80 3.13 -4.46
CA GLN A 91 14.53 4.39 -4.43
C GLN A 91 13.57 5.50 -4.01
N VAL A 92 13.96 6.25 -3.00
CA VAL A 92 13.19 7.36 -2.44
C VAL A 92 14.00 8.63 -2.56
N GLN A 93 13.47 9.62 -3.27
CA GLN A 93 14.00 10.97 -3.28
C GLN A 93 13.10 11.84 -2.40
N ARG A 94 13.66 12.38 -1.34
CA ARG A 94 12.95 13.20 -0.35
C ARG A 94 12.74 14.63 -0.84
N PRO A 95 11.76 15.36 -0.30
CA PRO A 95 11.55 16.78 -0.63
C PRO A 95 12.74 17.70 -0.25
N ASP A 96 13.51 17.32 0.76
CA ASP A 96 14.73 18.03 1.21
C ASP A 96 15.95 17.81 0.31
N GLY A 97 15.79 17.03 -0.77
CA GLY A 97 16.86 16.67 -1.71
C GLY A 97 17.64 15.41 -1.32
N GLY A 98 17.40 14.85 -0.15
CA GLY A 98 18.03 13.59 0.29
C GLY A 98 17.53 12.40 -0.52
N SER A 99 18.39 11.40 -0.70
CA SER A 99 18.06 10.14 -1.38
C SER A 99 18.34 8.95 -0.48
N GLU A 100 17.45 7.98 -0.52
CA GLU A 100 17.57 6.74 0.24
C GLU A 100 17.10 5.55 -0.60
N THR A 101 17.69 4.38 -0.41
CA THR A 101 17.26 3.14 -1.05
C THR A 101 16.90 2.11 0.00
N ALA A 102 15.63 1.74 0.05
CA ALA A 102 15.17 0.59 0.81
C ALA A 102 15.33 -0.68 -0.04
N THR A 103 15.74 -1.76 0.60
CA THR A 103 15.89 -3.07 -0.05
C THR A 103 14.94 -4.07 0.61
N ILE A 104 14.11 -4.72 -0.19
CA ILE A 104 13.16 -5.75 0.26
C ILE A 104 13.66 -7.09 -0.26
N ALA A 105 14.07 -7.99 0.64
CA ALA A 105 14.41 -9.34 0.26
C ALA A 105 13.15 -10.09 -0.19
N VAL A 106 13.15 -10.64 -1.40
CA VAL A 106 12.00 -11.42 -1.90
C VAL A 106 12.30 -12.91 -1.73
N THR A 107 11.45 -13.57 -0.96
CA THR A 107 11.53 -15.02 -0.78
C THR A 107 10.66 -15.75 -1.79
N PRO A 108 11.16 -16.81 -2.43
CA PRO A 108 10.36 -17.65 -3.30
C PRO A 108 9.15 -18.22 -2.58
N ARG A 109 8.10 -18.46 -3.33
CA ARG A 109 6.89 -19.13 -2.86
C ARG A 109 6.58 -20.30 -3.75
N ASP A 110 6.18 -21.42 -3.16
CA ASP A 110 5.68 -22.57 -3.92
C ASP A 110 4.29 -22.25 -4.49
N TRP A 111 4.17 -22.41 -5.81
CA TRP A 111 2.94 -22.18 -6.54
C TRP A 111 2.36 -23.51 -7.00
N PRO A 112 1.30 -24.03 -6.34
CA PRO A 112 0.65 -25.25 -6.74
C PRO A 112 0.19 -25.21 -8.20
N THR A 113 0.18 -26.38 -8.85
CA THR A 113 -0.34 -26.52 -10.22
C THR A 113 -1.77 -27.05 -10.17
N GLU A 114 -2.70 -26.28 -10.72
CA GLU A 114 -4.08 -26.65 -10.93
C GLU A 114 -4.21 -27.28 -12.32
N ARG A 115 -4.69 -28.56 -12.37
CA ARG A 115 -4.94 -29.25 -13.63
C ARG A 115 -6.43 -29.31 -13.88
N VAL A 116 -6.86 -28.72 -14.97
CA VAL A 116 -8.26 -28.66 -15.39
C VAL A 116 -8.40 -29.43 -16.70
N ASN A 117 -9.05 -30.57 -16.63
CA ASN A 117 -9.33 -31.44 -17.80
C ASN A 117 -10.78 -31.27 -18.27
N GLY A 118 -11.05 -31.64 -19.52
CA GLY A 118 -12.39 -31.54 -20.09
C GLY A 118 -12.80 -30.11 -20.47
N VAL A 119 -11.85 -29.20 -20.57
CA VAL A 119 -12.11 -27.85 -21.04
C VAL A 119 -12.42 -27.88 -22.54
N PRO A 120 -13.57 -27.36 -22.99
CA PRO A 120 -13.89 -27.33 -24.40
C PRO A 120 -12.78 -26.63 -25.24
N PRO A 121 -12.38 -27.20 -26.39
CA PRO A 121 -11.31 -26.62 -27.22
C PRO A 121 -11.52 -25.13 -27.56
N LYS A 122 -12.77 -24.71 -27.80
CA LYS A 122 -13.13 -23.31 -28.04
C LYS A 122 -12.85 -22.36 -26.91
N THR A 123 -12.67 -22.86 -25.69
CA THR A 123 -12.31 -22.06 -24.51
C THR A 123 -10.79 -21.81 -24.45
N VAL A 124 -10.00 -22.80 -24.89
CA VAL A 124 -8.53 -22.69 -24.95
C VAL A 124 -8.09 -21.93 -26.20
N ASN A 125 -8.73 -22.26 -27.35
CA ASN A 125 -8.46 -21.63 -28.65
C ASN A 125 -9.79 -21.06 -29.19
N PRO A 126 -10.18 -19.83 -28.79
CA PRO A 126 -11.46 -19.26 -29.17
C PRO A 126 -11.51 -18.98 -30.67
N PRO A 127 -12.67 -19.23 -31.33
CA PRO A 127 -12.90 -18.81 -32.72
C PRO A 127 -12.71 -17.31 -32.89
N PRO A 128 -12.40 -16.82 -34.12
CA PRO A 128 -12.06 -15.40 -34.37
C PRO A 128 -13.09 -14.41 -33.81
N ALA A 129 -14.38 -14.65 -33.95
CA ALA A 129 -15.43 -13.77 -33.43
C ALA A 129 -15.41 -13.65 -31.90
N ILE A 130 -15.11 -14.76 -31.19
CA ILE A 130 -14.98 -14.75 -29.73
C ILE A 130 -13.66 -14.08 -29.33
N ALA A 131 -12.58 -14.34 -30.06
CA ALA A 131 -11.28 -13.69 -29.83
C ALA A 131 -11.36 -12.16 -29.94
N GLU A 132 -12.07 -11.65 -30.95
CA GLU A 132 -12.30 -10.21 -31.11
C GLU A 132 -13.18 -9.63 -29.98
N ARG A 133 -14.16 -10.37 -29.50
CA ARG A 133 -14.93 -9.96 -28.31
C ARG A 133 -14.03 -9.88 -27.08
N ILE A 134 -13.24 -10.91 -26.81
CA ILE A 134 -12.29 -10.94 -25.67
C ILE A 134 -11.35 -9.75 -25.76
N LYS A 135 -10.80 -9.44 -26.93
CA LYS A 135 -9.90 -8.30 -27.13
C LYS A 135 -10.58 -6.96 -26.79
N ARG A 136 -11.83 -6.77 -27.21
CA ARG A 136 -12.57 -5.54 -26.85
C ARG A 136 -12.83 -5.44 -25.35
N GLU A 137 -13.23 -6.53 -24.70
CA GLU A 137 -13.48 -6.57 -23.25
C GLU A 137 -12.19 -6.33 -22.47
N GLN A 138 -11.06 -6.92 -22.90
CA GLN A 138 -9.74 -6.65 -22.29
C GLN A 138 -9.33 -5.18 -22.44
N ALA A 139 -9.60 -4.55 -23.56
CA ALA A 139 -9.34 -3.13 -23.75
C ALA A 139 -10.16 -2.26 -22.77
N GLN A 140 -11.43 -2.58 -22.53
CA GLN A 140 -12.26 -1.90 -21.53
C GLN A 140 -11.71 -2.08 -20.12
N VAL A 141 -11.30 -3.30 -19.75
CA VAL A 141 -10.66 -3.57 -18.45
C VAL A 141 -9.36 -2.80 -18.30
N THR A 142 -8.54 -2.75 -19.36
CA THR A 142 -7.29 -1.98 -19.37
C THR A 142 -7.56 -0.50 -19.17
N ALA A 143 -8.53 0.07 -19.86
CA ALA A 143 -8.93 1.47 -19.70
C ALA A 143 -9.44 1.77 -18.28
N ALA A 144 -10.25 0.89 -17.71
CA ALA A 144 -10.73 1.04 -16.34
C ALA A 144 -9.60 0.97 -15.29
N ARG A 145 -8.60 0.12 -15.52
CA ARG A 145 -7.43 -0.04 -14.65
C ARG A 145 -6.37 1.04 -14.83
N ALA A 146 -6.43 1.81 -15.90
CA ALA A 146 -5.54 2.95 -16.12
C ALA A 146 -5.87 4.15 -15.22
N ARG A 147 -6.97 4.08 -14.48
CA ARG A 147 -7.34 5.09 -13.50
C ARG A 147 -6.26 5.19 -12.43
N ASP A 148 -5.78 6.41 -12.20
CA ASP A 148 -4.81 6.77 -11.18
C ASP A 148 -5.35 7.96 -10.39
N ASP A 149 -5.69 7.75 -9.12
CA ASP A 149 -6.28 8.76 -8.24
C ASP A 149 -5.64 8.75 -6.84
N ASP A 150 -5.98 9.73 -6.01
CA ASP A 150 -5.41 9.92 -4.68
C ASP A 150 -6.06 9.07 -3.58
N ARG A 151 -6.91 8.12 -3.94
CA ARG A 151 -7.56 7.24 -2.97
C ARG A 151 -6.54 6.41 -2.20
N THR A 152 -6.80 6.26 -0.92
CA THR A 152 -5.95 5.51 0.01
C THR A 152 -6.67 4.29 0.60
N ASP A 153 -7.66 3.74 -0.11
CA ASP A 153 -8.49 2.62 0.34
C ASP A 153 -7.64 1.38 0.69
N PHE A 154 -6.46 1.26 0.08
CA PHE A 154 -5.50 0.18 0.37
C PHE A 154 -4.97 0.19 1.82
N THR A 155 -5.19 1.26 2.57
CA THR A 155 -4.83 1.36 3.99
C THR A 155 -5.93 0.86 4.92
N GLN A 156 -7.11 0.52 4.37
CA GLN A 156 -8.27 0.04 5.13
C GLN A 156 -8.33 -1.48 5.16
N THR A 157 -9.11 -2.01 6.09
CA THR A 157 -9.42 -3.44 6.11
C THR A 157 -10.40 -3.77 4.98
N PHE A 158 -10.02 -4.72 4.12
CA PHE A 158 -10.89 -5.22 3.07
C PHE A 158 -11.86 -6.26 3.61
N ILE A 159 -13.09 -6.24 3.12
CA ILE A 159 -14.08 -7.30 3.33
C ILE A 159 -14.08 -8.27 2.14
N TRP A 160 -14.48 -9.50 2.37
CA TRP A 160 -14.69 -10.44 1.29
C TRP A 160 -15.85 -9.98 0.41
N PRO A 161 -15.68 -9.88 -0.92
CA PRO A 161 -16.73 -9.41 -1.82
C PRO A 161 -17.87 -10.41 -1.96
N VAL A 162 -17.60 -11.69 -1.71
CA VAL A 162 -18.55 -12.81 -1.78
C VAL A 162 -18.09 -13.93 -0.86
N GLN A 163 -19.01 -14.74 -0.41
CA GLN A 163 -18.73 -15.97 0.34
C GLN A 163 -18.97 -17.19 -0.55
N GLY A 164 -18.04 -18.13 -0.51
CA GLY A 164 -18.13 -19.34 -1.31
C GLY A 164 -16.88 -20.21 -1.21
N ARG A 165 -16.88 -21.32 -1.95
CA ARG A 165 -15.73 -22.20 -2.04
C ARG A 165 -14.67 -21.55 -2.93
N ILE A 166 -13.46 -21.41 -2.42
CA ILE A 166 -12.32 -20.98 -3.22
C ILE A 166 -11.96 -22.09 -4.21
N SER A 167 -12.12 -21.82 -5.50
CA SER A 167 -11.85 -22.76 -6.59
C SER A 167 -10.54 -22.46 -7.34
N GLY A 168 -9.99 -21.27 -7.21
CA GLY A 168 -8.68 -20.88 -7.77
C GLY A 168 -7.99 -19.85 -6.89
N ARG A 169 -6.68 -19.97 -6.74
CA ARG A 169 -5.87 -19.07 -5.91
C ARG A 169 -4.88 -18.29 -6.76
N PHE A 170 -4.65 -17.03 -6.39
CA PHE A 170 -3.62 -16.21 -7.01
C PHE A 170 -2.26 -16.93 -7.03
N GLY A 171 -1.60 -16.86 -8.17
CA GLY A 171 -0.25 -17.37 -8.40
C GLY A 171 -0.20 -18.85 -8.80
N ASN A 172 -1.25 -19.64 -8.58
CA ASN A 172 -1.24 -21.04 -8.98
C ASN A 172 -0.98 -21.20 -10.48
N ALA A 173 -0.10 -22.14 -10.83
CA ALA A 173 0.10 -22.54 -12.22
C ALA A 173 -1.14 -23.28 -12.72
N ARG A 174 -1.51 -23.10 -13.98
CA ARG A 174 -2.67 -23.77 -14.59
C ARG A 174 -2.25 -24.62 -15.78
N VAL A 175 -2.82 -25.80 -15.86
CA VAL A 175 -2.66 -26.72 -17.00
C VAL A 175 -4.06 -27.10 -17.48
N TYR A 176 -4.38 -26.74 -18.72
CA TYR A 176 -5.68 -27.03 -19.33
C TYR A 176 -5.52 -28.15 -20.37
N ASN A 177 -6.21 -29.28 -20.18
CA ASN A 177 -6.12 -30.42 -21.08
C ASN A 177 -4.67 -30.84 -21.38
N GLY A 178 -3.79 -30.79 -20.37
CA GLY A 178 -2.37 -31.10 -20.53
C GLY A 178 -1.49 -29.97 -21.07
N GLN A 179 -2.07 -28.85 -21.49
CA GLN A 179 -1.33 -27.70 -22.00
C GLN A 179 -1.10 -26.65 -20.89
N PRO A 180 0.14 -26.17 -20.68
CA PRO A 180 0.42 -25.11 -19.73
C PRO A 180 -0.34 -23.83 -20.08
N GLY A 181 -1.00 -23.23 -19.08
CA GLY A 181 -1.63 -21.92 -19.17
C GLY A 181 -0.90 -20.87 -18.36
N ALA A 182 -1.36 -19.63 -18.45
CA ALA A 182 -0.85 -18.55 -17.60
C ALA A 182 -1.14 -18.82 -16.12
N GLY A 183 -0.28 -18.35 -15.23
CA GLY A 183 -0.53 -18.36 -13.80
C GLY A 183 -1.81 -17.58 -13.45
N HIS A 184 -2.50 -18.02 -12.42
CA HIS A 184 -3.75 -17.40 -11.99
C HIS A 184 -3.50 -16.01 -11.42
N SER A 185 -4.11 -14.97 -12.00
CA SER A 185 -3.89 -13.57 -11.62
C SER A 185 -4.92 -13.04 -10.61
N GLY A 186 -5.77 -13.89 -10.06
CA GLY A 186 -6.83 -13.51 -9.11
C GLY A 186 -7.17 -14.62 -8.14
N MET A 187 -8.33 -14.50 -7.52
CA MET A 187 -8.95 -15.53 -6.67
C MET A 187 -10.34 -15.82 -7.20
N ASP A 188 -10.65 -17.09 -7.43
CA ASP A 188 -11.97 -17.55 -7.87
C ASP A 188 -12.74 -18.08 -6.66
N ILE A 189 -13.93 -17.55 -6.42
CA ILE A 189 -14.85 -17.93 -5.33
C ILE A 189 -16.17 -18.40 -5.94
#